data_450879fd8b841e7ae9efa9eaf4eb9724
#
_entry.id   450879fd8b841e7ae9efa9eaf4eb9724
#
_cell.length_a   1.000
_cell.length_b   1.000
_cell.length_c   1.000
_cell.angle_alpha   90.00
_cell.angle_beta   90.00
_cell.angle_gamma   90.00
#
_symmetry.space_group_name_H-M   'P 1'
#
loop_
_entity.id
_entity.type
_entity.pdbx_description
1 polymer ?
#
loop_
_entity_poly.entity_id
_entity_poly.type
_entity_poly.pdbx_seq_one_letter_code
_entity_poly.pdbx_strand_id
1 'polypeptide(L)'
;ENIFSELEAVVKNQKNIVWFHCASLGEFEQGKPIIEAYKLNHPTHQILLTFFSASGFEIKKNTALANWVFYLPADTTSNAKKFINLVNPIKVVFIKYEFWFNYMYQLKKQNIPFYSVSTIFREGQVFFKYKWFAKQLKNVTHFFVQDEKSAELLNSIGFSNFTISGDTRFDSVVANTKNPTKIALVELFSKNKKTIICGSTWAKDEMILIQYIKNHPENNYVIAPHELDNISNLQKQSNG
;
A
#
# COMPACT_ATOMS: atom_id res chain seq x y z
N GLU A 1 19.63 1.28 16.19
CA GLU A 1 20.35 1.35 14.91
C GLU A 1 20.02 2.66 14.22
N ASN A 2 21.04 3.29 13.67
CA ASN A 2 20.92 4.67 13.20
C ASN A 2 20.52 4.68 11.72
N ILE A 3 19.24 4.57 11.44
CA ILE A 3 18.65 4.57 10.09
C ILE A 3 19.22 5.71 9.20
N PHE A 4 19.56 6.85 9.78
CA PHE A 4 20.10 7.97 9.02
C PHE A 4 21.54 7.71 8.52
N SER A 5 22.35 6.98 9.28
CA SER A 5 23.71 6.62 8.85
C SER A 5 23.68 5.59 7.73
N GLU A 6 22.78 4.59 7.84
CA GLU A 6 22.59 3.58 6.79
C GLU A 6 22.07 4.21 5.50
N LEU A 7 21.07 5.10 5.63
CA LEU A 7 20.50 5.81 4.51
C LEU A 7 21.56 6.70 3.84
N GLU A 8 22.35 7.45 4.62
CA GLU A 8 23.44 8.30 4.11
C GLU A 8 24.45 7.50 3.30
N ALA A 9 24.84 6.34 3.79
CA ALA A 9 25.82 5.48 3.12
C ALA A 9 25.39 5.08 1.69
N VAL A 10 24.08 4.92 1.47
CA VAL A 10 23.56 4.45 0.16
C VAL A 10 23.09 5.59 -0.75
N VAL A 11 22.59 6.71 -0.20
CA VAL A 11 22.08 7.82 -1.04
C VAL A 11 23.13 8.89 -1.32
N LYS A 12 24.28 8.86 -0.63
CA LYS A 12 25.37 9.83 -0.81
C LYS A 12 25.81 9.83 -2.28
N ASN A 13 25.84 11.03 -2.89
CA ASN A 13 26.18 11.25 -4.29
C ASN A 13 25.20 10.65 -5.32
N GLN A 14 24.07 10.10 -4.90
CA GLN A 14 23.03 9.65 -5.83
C GLN A 14 22.21 10.85 -6.33
N LYS A 15 21.72 10.74 -7.55
CA LYS A 15 20.90 11.77 -8.21
C LYS A 15 19.60 11.13 -8.71
N ASN A 16 18.61 11.99 -8.98
CA ASN A 16 17.32 11.57 -9.53
C ASN A 16 16.61 10.53 -8.67
N ILE A 17 16.69 10.70 -7.34
CA ILE A 17 15.97 9.82 -6.40
C ILE A 17 14.49 10.18 -6.44
N VAL A 18 13.65 9.17 -6.65
CA VAL A 18 12.19 9.27 -6.48
C VAL A 18 11.82 8.45 -5.25
N TRP A 19 11.14 9.11 -4.32
CA TRP A 19 10.75 8.49 -3.07
C TRP A 19 9.31 8.02 -3.13
N PHE A 20 9.10 6.70 -2.98
CA PHE A 20 7.79 6.08 -2.76
C PHE A 20 7.62 5.72 -1.29
N HIS A 21 6.45 5.99 -0.72
CA HIS A 21 6.08 5.58 0.63
C HIS A 21 4.83 4.73 0.61
N CYS A 22 4.91 3.56 1.24
CA CYS A 22 3.81 2.65 1.50
C CYS A 22 3.86 2.30 2.99
N ALA A 23 2.87 2.68 3.79
CA ALA A 23 2.95 2.44 5.23
C ALA A 23 2.97 0.95 5.59
N SER A 24 2.33 0.10 4.78
CA SER A 24 2.17 -1.34 5.01
C SER A 24 2.33 -2.16 3.72
N LEU A 25 2.29 -3.50 3.87
CA LEU A 25 2.26 -4.41 2.73
C LEU A 25 1.05 -4.15 1.82
N GLY A 26 -0.12 -3.86 2.40
CA GLY A 26 -1.33 -3.60 1.62
C GLY A 26 -1.21 -2.34 0.74
N GLU A 27 -0.59 -1.28 1.25
CA GLU A 27 -0.30 -0.10 0.43
C GLU A 27 0.78 -0.35 -0.61
N PHE A 28 1.77 -1.19 -0.30
CA PHE A 28 2.74 -1.60 -1.31
C PHE A 28 2.09 -2.33 -2.49
N GLU A 29 1.17 -3.25 -2.24
CA GLU A 29 0.45 -3.94 -3.33
C GLU A 29 -0.41 -2.98 -4.17
N GLN A 30 -0.92 -1.90 -3.58
CA GLN A 30 -1.55 -0.81 -4.33
C GLN A 30 -0.54 0.07 -5.09
N GLY A 31 0.62 0.32 -4.52
CA GLY A 31 1.70 1.12 -5.12
C GLY A 31 2.49 0.37 -6.19
N LYS A 32 2.51 -0.95 -6.13
CA LYS A 32 3.32 -1.81 -7.00
C LYS A 32 3.14 -1.51 -8.49
N PRO A 33 1.93 -1.47 -9.07
CA PRO A 33 1.74 -1.18 -10.49
C PRO A 33 2.30 0.20 -10.88
N ILE A 34 2.20 1.18 -9.97
CA ILE A 34 2.71 2.54 -10.20
C ILE A 34 4.23 2.55 -10.19
N ILE A 35 4.86 1.85 -9.23
CA ILE A 35 6.31 1.74 -9.13
C ILE A 35 6.86 1.03 -10.37
N GLU A 36 6.23 -0.06 -10.81
CA GLU A 36 6.61 -0.82 -12.01
C GLU A 36 6.53 0.06 -13.27
N ALA A 37 5.40 0.73 -13.47
CA ALA A 37 5.21 1.65 -14.60
C ALA A 37 6.20 2.82 -14.55
N TYR A 38 6.44 3.38 -13.36
CA TYR A 38 7.39 4.46 -13.19
C TYR A 38 8.82 4.02 -13.55
N LYS A 39 9.25 2.87 -13.04
CA LYS A 39 10.58 2.32 -13.29
C LYS A 39 10.81 2.02 -14.78
N LEU A 40 9.78 1.51 -15.46
CA LEU A 40 9.84 1.23 -16.90
C LEU A 40 10.01 2.52 -17.72
N ASN A 41 9.26 3.58 -17.37
CA ASN A 41 9.29 4.85 -18.09
C ASN A 41 10.46 5.76 -17.71
N HIS A 42 11.12 5.50 -16.58
CA HIS A 42 12.24 6.30 -16.06
C HIS A 42 13.40 5.41 -15.58
N PRO A 43 14.05 4.65 -16.46
CA PRO A 43 15.05 3.64 -16.09
C PRO A 43 16.32 4.23 -15.44
N THR A 44 16.57 5.53 -15.59
CA THR A 44 17.72 6.22 -14.98
C THR A 44 17.43 6.79 -13.59
N HIS A 45 16.16 6.78 -13.14
CA HIS A 45 15.82 7.25 -11.82
C HIS A 45 16.04 6.17 -10.77
N GLN A 46 16.49 6.59 -9.60
CA GLN A 46 16.70 5.72 -8.45
C GLN A 46 15.45 5.72 -7.58
N ILE A 47 14.97 4.56 -7.19
CA ILE A 47 13.76 4.44 -6.37
C ILE A 47 14.16 4.15 -4.93
N LEU A 48 13.81 5.07 -4.03
CA LEU A 48 13.77 4.85 -2.59
C LEU A 48 12.35 4.47 -2.19
N LEU A 49 12.18 3.30 -1.59
CA LEU A 49 10.91 2.84 -1.04
C LEU A 49 10.98 2.86 0.48
N THR A 50 9.97 3.42 1.13
CA THR A 50 9.91 3.42 2.58
C THR A 50 8.62 2.76 3.08
N PHE A 51 8.74 2.07 4.22
CA PHE A 51 7.63 1.50 4.98
C PHE A 51 7.55 2.12 6.37
N PHE A 52 6.37 2.07 6.97
CA PHE A 52 6.22 2.40 8.38
C PHE A 52 6.06 1.13 9.22
N SER A 53 5.33 0.14 8.73
CA SER A 53 5.09 -1.12 9.45
C SER A 53 6.08 -2.22 9.08
N ALA A 54 6.36 -3.10 10.03
CA ALA A 54 7.21 -4.26 9.83
C ALA A 54 6.63 -5.22 8.77
N SER A 55 5.30 -5.33 8.67
CA SER A 55 4.64 -6.21 7.71
C SER A 55 4.99 -5.90 6.25
N GLY A 56 5.20 -4.63 5.92
CA GLY A 56 5.65 -4.22 4.60
C GLY A 56 7.16 -4.40 4.42
N PHE A 57 7.93 -3.87 5.37
CA PHE A 57 9.38 -3.85 5.29
C PHE A 57 9.98 -5.26 5.23
N GLU A 58 9.65 -6.15 6.18
CA GLU A 58 10.27 -7.47 6.27
C GLU A 58 10.03 -8.33 5.02
N ILE A 59 8.87 -8.18 4.41
CA ILE A 59 8.50 -8.94 3.21
C ILE A 59 9.13 -8.34 1.95
N LYS A 60 9.29 -7.02 1.89
CA LYS A 60 9.68 -6.30 0.67
C LYS A 60 11.07 -5.65 0.71
N LYS A 61 11.84 -5.80 1.79
CA LYS A 61 13.19 -5.21 1.93
C LYS A 61 14.16 -5.58 0.80
N ASN A 62 13.94 -6.71 0.14
CA ASN A 62 14.75 -7.18 -0.99
C ASN A 62 14.01 -7.09 -2.33
N THR A 63 12.99 -6.24 -2.46
CA THR A 63 12.24 -6.12 -3.71
C THR A 63 13.11 -5.58 -4.84
N ALA A 64 12.99 -6.16 -6.03
CA ALA A 64 13.67 -5.66 -7.24
C ALA A 64 13.07 -4.34 -7.77
N LEU A 65 11.96 -3.87 -7.20
CA LEU A 65 11.28 -2.65 -7.65
C LEU A 65 11.93 -1.37 -7.14
N ALA A 66 12.74 -1.44 -6.09
CA ALA A 66 13.40 -0.29 -5.50
C ALA A 66 14.93 -0.51 -5.42
N ASN A 67 15.68 0.58 -5.47
CA ASN A 67 17.12 0.55 -5.28
C ASN A 67 17.46 0.42 -3.79
N TRP A 68 16.63 1.02 -2.95
CA TRP A 68 16.77 0.97 -1.49
C TRP A 68 15.41 0.90 -0.82
N VAL A 69 15.36 0.15 0.27
CA VAL A 69 14.16 0.00 1.10
C VAL A 69 14.51 0.30 2.55
N PHE A 70 13.78 1.23 3.17
CA PHE A 70 14.00 1.66 4.55
C PHE A 70 12.68 1.80 5.33
N TYR A 71 12.79 1.83 6.65
CA TYR A 71 11.71 2.36 7.47
C TYR A 71 11.65 3.88 7.34
N LEU A 72 10.44 4.45 7.32
CA LEU A 72 10.28 5.89 7.43
C LEU A 72 10.42 6.30 8.90
N PRO A 73 11.37 7.19 9.25
CA PRO A 73 11.47 7.72 10.61
C PRO A 73 10.18 8.44 11.03
N ALA A 74 9.85 8.38 12.33
CA ALA A 74 8.66 9.03 12.88
C ALA A 74 8.54 10.51 12.46
N ASP A 75 7.30 10.98 12.24
CA ASP A 75 6.99 12.30 11.70
C ASP A 75 7.25 13.42 12.72
N THR A 76 8.50 13.69 12.99
CA THR A 76 8.95 14.87 13.75
C THR A 76 9.59 15.88 12.82
N THR A 77 9.59 17.15 13.23
CA THR A 77 10.21 18.23 12.44
C THR A 77 11.70 17.95 12.17
N SER A 78 12.42 17.41 13.15
CA SER A 78 13.84 17.07 13.03
C SER A 78 14.07 15.94 12.03
N ASN A 79 13.32 14.82 12.19
CA ASN A 79 13.45 13.65 11.31
C ASN A 79 13.08 13.99 9.87
N ALA A 80 11.95 14.67 9.66
CA ALA A 80 11.50 15.05 8.33
C ALA A 80 12.52 15.96 7.62
N LYS A 81 13.06 16.97 8.34
CA LYS A 81 14.10 17.85 7.80
C LYS A 81 15.37 17.07 7.44
N LYS A 82 15.85 16.23 8.37
CA LYS A 82 17.08 15.46 8.17
C LYS A 82 16.92 14.46 7.01
N PHE A 83 15.79 13.74 6.96
CA PHE A 83 15.50 12.75 5.93
C PHE A 83 15.45 13.38 4.53
N ILE A 84 14.67 14.47 4.37
CA ILE A 84 14.50 15.12 3.07
C ILE A 84 15.81 15.76 2.59
N ASN A 85 16.58 16.38 3.50
CA ASN A 85 17.88 16.94 3.13
C ASN A 85 18.88 15.87 2.69
N LEU A 86 18.82 14.69 3.30
CA LEU A 86 19.73 13.60 3.01
C LEU A 86 19.36 12.91 1.68
N VAL A 87 18.08 12.58 1.49
CA VAL A 87 17.57 11.90 0.29
C VAL A 87 17.54 12.82 -0.91
N ASN A 88 17.20 14.10 -0.70
CA ASN A 88 17.03 15.13 -1.72
C ASN A 88 16.23 14.61 -2.94
N PRO A 89 14.99 14.13 -2.75
CA PRO A 89 14.25 13.48 -3.82
C PRO A 89 13.76 14.52 -4.85
N ILE A 90 13.77 14.14 -6.13
CA ILE A 90 13.20 14.99 -7.20
C ILE A 90 11.67 14.95 -7.22
N LYS A 91 11.07 13.93 -6.63
CA LYS A 91 9.63 13.67 -6.60
C LYS A 91 9.31 12.70 -5.48
N VAL A 92 8.14 12.86 -4.87
CA VAL A 92 7.65 12.00 -3.79
C VAL A 92 6.25 11.50 -4.10
N VAL A 93 6.00 10.22 -3.88
CA VAL A 93 4.70 9.56 -4.08
C VAL A 93 4.34 8.77 -2.84
N PHE A 94 3.25 9.14 -2.19
CA PHE A 94 2.69 8.40 -1.07
C PHE A 94 1.43 7.66 -1.52
N ILE A 95 1.32 6.43 -1.08
CA ILE A 95 0.19 5.56 -1.44
C ILE A 95 -0.88 5.67 -0.38
N LYS A 96 -2.14 5.81 -0.83
CA LYS A 96 -3.33 5.94 -0.01
C LYS A 96 -3.43 7.29 0.71
N TYR A 97 -3.81 7.31 2.01
CA TYR A 97 -4.05 8.53 2.78
C TYR A 97 -2.98 8.79 3.85
N GLU A 98 -1.73 8.52 3.49
CA GLU A 98 -0.58 8.75 4.36
C GLU A 98 -0.18 10.24 4.34
N PHE A 99 -0.72 11.00 5.28
CA PHE A 99 -0.49 12.45 5.40
C PHE A 99 0.42 12.77 6.60
N TRP A 100 1.70 12.71 6.37
CA TRP A 100 2.76 12.96 7.33
C TRP A 100 3.15 14.44 7.30
N PHE A 101 2.58 15.24 8.20
CA PHE A 101 2.55 16.68 8.08
C PHE A 101 3.91 17.37 8.10
N ASN A 102 4.86 16.89 8.93
CA ASN A 102 6.20 17.45 8.93
C ASN A 102 6.96 17.14 7.63
N TYR A 103 6.82 15.92 7.10
CA TYR A 103 7.38 15.58 5.79
C TYR A 103 6.75 16.43 4.68
N MET A 104 5.42 16.52 4.63
CA MET A 104 4.70 17.31 3.64
C MET A 104 5.12 18.80 3.70
N TYR A 105 5.27 19.36 4.90
CA TYR A 105 5.74 20.75 5.09
C TYR A 105 7.17 20.94 4.56
N GLN A 106 8.09 20.02 4.86
CA GLN A 106 9.48 20.12 4.40
C GLN A 106 9.58 19.96 2.87
N LEU A 107 8.82 19.06 2.29
CA LEU A 107 8.74 18.89 0.83
C LEU A 107 8.26 20.18 0.15
N LYS A 108 7.18 20.78 0.67
CA LYS A 108 6.67 22.05 0.16
C LYS A 108 7.70 23.17 0.30
N LYS A 109 8.38 23.25 1.45
CA LYS A 109 9.41 24.28 1.70
C LYS A 109 10.57 24.18 0.72
N GLN A 110 10.91 23.00 0.25
CA GLN A 110 11.98 22.75 -0.71
C GLN A 110 11.49 22.67 -2.17
N ASN A 111 10.21 23.00 -2.42
CA ASN A 111 9.57 22.90 -3.74
C ASN A 111 9.67 21.50 -4.39
N ILE A 112 9.71 20.44 -3.58
CA ILE A 112 9.73 19.06 -4.05
C ILE A 112 8.28 18.61 -4.32
N PRO A 113 7.94 18.17 -5.53
CA PRO A 113 6.59 17.73 -5.86
C PRO A 113 6.19 16.50 -5.04
N PHE A 114 5.04 16.58 -4.37
CA PHE A 114 4.46 15.51 -3.57
C PHE A 114 3.11 15.10 -4.12
N TYR A 115 2.96 13.82 -4.44
CA TYR A 115 1.76 13.21 -4.99
C TYR A 115 1.18 12.21 -4.00
N SER A 116 -0.14 12.25 -3.80
CA SER A 116 -0.88 11.23 -3.07
C SER A 116 -1.66 10.40 -4.08
N VAL A 117 -1.43 9.09 -4.10
CA VAL A 117 -1.96 8.21 -5.15
C VAL A 117 -2.78 7.07 -4.54
N SER A 118 -3.83 6.65 -5.25
CA SER A 118 -4.84 5.69 -4.77
C SER A 118 -5.50 6.16 -3.46
N THR A 119 -5.67 7.47 -3.36
CA THR A 119 -6.20 8.12 -2.15
C THR A 119 -7.70 7.97 -2.07
N ILE A 120 -8.21 7.65 -0.89
CA ILE A 120 -9.64 7.63 -0.61
C ILE A 120 -9.95 8.53 0.57
N PHE A 121 -10.92 9.42 0.40
CA PHE A 121 -11.39 10.30 1.46
C PHE A 121 -12.77 9.86 1.98
N ARG A 122 -13.02 10.15 3.26
CA ARG A 122 -14.29 9.88 3.94
C ARG A 122 -14.73 11.09 4.74
N GLU A 123 -16.03 11.38 4.77
CA GLU A 123 -16.62 12.55 5.45
C GLU A 123 -16.19 12.68 6.92
N GLY A 124 -16.02 11.55 7.61
CA GLY A 124 -15.63 11.52 9.02
C GLY A 124 -14.20 11.97 9.33
N GLN A 125 -13.33 12.12 8.32
CA GLN A 125 -11.93 12.44 8.53
C GLN A 125 -11.73 13.89 8.98
N VAL A 126 -10.66 14.10 9.73
CA VAL A 126 -10.30 15.39 10.37
C VAL A 126 -10.15 16.55 9.38
N PHE A 127 -9.79 16.25 8.14
CA PHE A 127 -9.60 17.24 7.06
C PHE A 127 -10.88 18.00 6.72
N PHE A 128 -12.04 17.34 6.86
CA PHE A 128 -13.34 17.92 6.55
C PHE A 128 -14.03 18.53 7.77
N LYS A 129 -13.49 18.29 8.97
CA LYS A 129 -14.01 18.83 10.23
C LYS A 129 -13.27 20.06 10.71
N TYR A 130 -11.95 20.10 10.48
CA TYR A 130 -11.11 21.15 11.08
C TYR A 130 -10.25 21.83 10.02
N LYS A 131 -10.39 23.14 9.90
CA LYS A 131 -9.67 23.98 8.92
C LYS A 131 -8.14 23.86 8.98
N TRP A 132 -7.59 23.61 10.17
CA TRP A 132 -6.14 23.45 10.32
C TRP A 132 -5.63 22.20 9.59
N PHE A 133 -6.33 21.09 9.72
CA PHE A 133 -5.99 19.84 9.01
C PHE A 133 -6.19 19.97 7.49
N ALA A 134 -7.31 20.60 7.07
CA ALA A 134 -7.54 20.90 5.66
C ALA A 134 -6.39 21.72 5.06
N LYS A 135 -5.86 22.70 5.82
CA LYS A 135 -4.73 23.54 5.36
C LYS A 135 -3.47 22.71 5.07
N GLN A 136 -3.24 21.60 5.78
CA GLN A 136 -2.07 20.76 5.55
C GLN A 136 -2.10 20.08 4.17
N LEU A 137 -3.28 19.79 3.65
CA LEU A 137 -3.45 19.21 2.31
C LEU A 137 -2.97 20.14 1.18
N LYS A 138 -2.80 21.46 1.44
CA LYS A 138 -2.19 22.42 0.48
C LYS A 138 -0.72 22.11 0.16
N ASN A 139 -0.09 21.24 0.95
CA ASN A 139 1.28 20.79 0.71
C ASN A 139 1.35 19.68 -0.37
N VAL A 140 0.21 19.10 -0.75
CA VAL A 140 0.12 18.09 -1.81
C VAL A 140 0.07 18.77 -3.18
N THR A 141 0.93 18.35 -4.08
CA THR A 141 0.99 18.88 -5.45
C THR A 141 -0.22 18.42 -6.26
N HIS A 142 -0.57 17.14 -6.15
CA HIS A 142 -1.74 16.56 -6.83
C HIS A 142 -2.22 15.29 -6.13
N PHE A 143 -3.54 15.08 -6.12
CA PHE A 143 -4.20 13.89 -5.58
C PHE A 143 -4.71 13.03 -6.74
N PHE A 144 -4.34 11.75 -6.74
CA PHE A 144 -4.96 10.74 -7.57
C PHE A 144 -5.92 9.94 -6.68
N VAL A 145 -7.20 10.28 -6.75
CA VAL A 145 -8.23 9.71 -5.88
C VAL A 145 -8.93 8.51 -6.51
N GLN A 146 -9.44 7.61 -5.65
CA GLN A 146 -10.06 6.37 -6.12
C GLN A 146 -11.45 6.59 -6.72
N ASP A 147 -12.22 7.54 -6.18
CA ASP A 147 -13.65 7.69 -6.49
C ASP A 147 -14.12 9.15 -6.54
N GLU A 148 -15.32 9.34 -7.10
CA GLU A 148 -15.98 10.64 -7.21
C GLU A 148 -16.25 11.26 -5.83
N LYS A 149 -16.64 10.45 -4.84
CA LYS A 149 -16.89 10.92 -3.49
C LYS A 149 -15.67 11.57 -2.86
N SER A 150 -14.50 11.00 -3.07
CA SER A 150 -13.22 11.60 -2.62
C SER A 150 -12.93 12.91 -3.32
N ALA A 151 -13.23 13.02 -4.62
CA ALA A 151 -13.09 14.25 -5.40
C ALA A 151 -14.06 15.35 -4.91
N GLU A 152 -15.32 15.01 -4.66
CA GLU A 152 -16.33 15.92 -4.11
C GLU A 152 -15.93 16.45 -2.73
N LEU A 153 -15.41 15.59 -1.86
CA LEU A 153 -14.90 15.98 -0.54
C LEU A 153 -13.73 16.96 -0.65
N LEU A 154 -12.76 16.72 -1.52
CA LEU A 154 -11.67 17.66 -1.76
C LEU A 154 -12.19 19.00 -2.30
N ASN A 155 -13.11 18.96 -3.25
CA ASN A 155 -13.72 20.17 -3.83
C ASN A 155 -14.47 20.98 -2.76
N SER A 156 -15.19 20.32 -1.84
CA SER A 156 -15.94 20.98 -0.76
C SER A 156 -15.08 21.83 0.19
N ILE A 157 -13.77 21.53 0.26
CA ILE A 157 -12.79 22.29 1.06
C ILE A 157 -11.83 23.12 0.19
N GLY A 158 -12.17 23.31 -1.10
CA GLY A 158 -11.51 24.25 -2.02
C GLY A 158 -10.28 23.70 -2.75
N PHE A 159 -10.16 22.37 -2.90
CA PHE A 159 -9.12 21.77 -3.74
C PHE A 159 -9.65 21.39 -5.11
N SER A 160 -8.88 21.68 -6.14
CA SER A 160 -9.15 21.30 -7.53
C SER A 160 -7.98 20.52 -8.18
N ASN A 161 -6.89 20.34 -7.44
CA ASN A 161 -5.69 19.63 -7.90
C ASN A 161 -5.81 18.12 -7.68
N PHE A 162 -6.85 17.52 -8.25
CA PHE A 162 -7.08 16.08 -8.17
C PHE A 162 -7.51 15.49 -9.52
N THR A 163 -7.31 14.17 -9.63
CA THR A 163 -7.79 13.34 -10.76
C THR A 163 -8.39 12.07 -10.18
N ILE A 164 -9.54 11.64 -10.68
CA ILE A 164 -10.12 10.34 -10.34
C ILE A 164 -9.40 9.28 -11.17
N SER A 165 -8.64 8.41 -10.52
CA SER A 165 -7.79 7.40 -11.16
C SER A 165 -8.19 5.96 -10.87
N GLY A 166 -9.18 5.75 -10.01
CA GLY A 166 -9.59 4.43 -9.58
C GLY A 166 -8.68 3.82 -8.49
N ASP A 167 -8.96 2.59 -8.17
CA ASP A 167 -8.21 1.81 -7.17
C ASP A 167 -7.18 0.92 -7.87
N THR A 168 -5.92 1.17 -7.64
CA THR A 168 -4.79 0.46 -8.25
C THR A 168 -4.69 -1.03 -7.88
N ARG A 169 -5.48 -1.50 -6.91
CA ARG A 169 -5.61 -2.95 -6.64
C ARG A 169 -6.17 -3.70 -7.84
N PHE A 170 -7.06 -3.08 -8.61
CA PHE A 170 -7.59 -3.69 -9.84
C PHE A 170 -6.51 -3.90 -10.89
N ASP A 171 -5.54 -2.98 -11.01
CA ASP A 171 -4.40 -3.14 -11.94
C ASP A 171 -3.56 -4.37 -11.56
N SER A 172 -3.32 -4.58 -10.26
CA SER A 172 -2.61 -5.76 -9.76
C SER A 172 -3.37 -7.05 -10.04
N VAL A 173 -4.69 -7.05 -9.85
CA VAL A 173 -5.55 -8.22 -10.15
C VAL A 173 -5.50 -8.53 -11.64
N VAL A 174 -5.66 -7.54 -12.51
CA VAL A 174 -5.59 -7.71 -13.97
C VAL A 174 -4.22 -8.24 -14.40
N ALA A 175 -3.13 -7.73 -13.83
CA ALA A 175 -1.80 -8.23 -14.12
C ALA A 175 -1.62 -9.70 -13.72
N ASN A 176 -2.10 -10.06 -12.53
CA ASN A 176 -2.03 -11.45 -12.02
C ASN A 176 -2.89 -12.42 -12.84
N THR A 177 -4.05 -11.97 -13.37
CA THR A 177 -4.90 -12.81 -14.21
C THR A 177 -4.32 -13.07 -15.60
N LYS A 178 -3.48 -12.15 -16.12
CA LYS A 178 -2.77 -12.37 -17.39
C LYS A 178 -1.69 -13.44 -17.30
N ASN A 179 -1.06 -13.57 -16.13
CA ASN A 179 -0.02 -14.56 -15.87
C ASN A 179 -0.30 -15.27 -14.54
N PRO A 180 -1.35 -16.13 -14.48
CA PRO A 180 -1.74 -16.76 -13.24
C PRO A 180 -0.65 -17.75 -12.77
N THR A 181 -0.25 -17.62 -11.52
CA THR A 181 0.63 -18.60 -10.88
C THR A 181 -0.16 -19.87 -10.61
N LYS A 182 0.22 -20.96 -11.25
CA LYS A 182 -0.37 -22.26 -11.00
C LYS A 182 0.09 -22.81 -9.66
N ILE A 183 -0.86 -23.17 -8.82
CA ILE A 183 -0.59 -23.83 -7.53
C ILE A 183 -0.90 -25.32 -7.73
N ALA A 184 0.12 -26.14 -7.98
CA ALA A 184 -0.02 -27.55 -8.32
C ALA A 184 -0.89 -28.33 -7.31
N LEU A 185 -0.78 -28.03 -6.01
CA LEU A 185 -1.59 -28.65 -4.96
C LEU A 185 -3.09 -28.34 -5.15
N VAL A 186 -3.42 -27.09 -5.48
CA VAL A 186 -4.83 -26.68 -5.70
C VAL A 186 -5.37 -27.28 -6.99
N GLU A 187 -4.56 -27.31 -8.06
CA GLU A 187 -4.94 -27.95 -9.32
C GLU A 187 -5.24 -29.44 -9.14
N LEU A 188 -4.38 -30.13 -8.39
CA LEU A 188 -4.59 -31.56 -8.09
C LEU A 188 -5.86 -31.79 -7.26
N PHE A 189 -6.06 -30.97 -6.24
CA PHE A 189 -7.21 -31.01 -5.33
C PHE A 189 -8.54 -30.73 -6.06
N SER A 190 -8.51 -29.86 -7.07
CA SER A 190 -9.70 -29.39 -7.79
C SER A 190 -10.16 -30.31 -8.94
N LYS A 191 -9.38 -31.34 -9.33
CA LYS A 191 -9.58 -32.09 -10.59
C LYS A 191 -10.95 -32.69 -10.80
N ASN A 192 -11.64 -33.17 -9.75
CA ASN A 192 -12.81 -34.00 -9.90
C ASN A 192 -14.06 -33.50 -9.18
N LYS A 193 -13.98 -32.35 -8.51
CA LYS A 193 -15.09 -31.79 -7.75
C LYS A 193 -15.13 -30.25 -7.89
N LYS A 194 -16.33 -29.69 -7.80
CA LYS A 194 -16.50 -28.25 -7.67
C LYS A 194 -15.72 -27.78 -6.45
N THR A 195 -14.83 -26.83 -6.65
CA THR A 195 -14.00 -26.26 -5.58
C THR A 195 -14.44 -24.85 -5.26
N ILE A 196 -14.75 -24.61 -4.00
CA ILE A 196 -15.11 -23.30 -3.46
C ILE A 196 -13.90 -22.74 -2.73
N ILE A 197 -13.47 -21.53 -3.12
CA ILE A 197 -12.33 -20.84 -2.50
C ILE A 197 -12.85 -19.71 -1.62
N CYS A 198 -12.53 -19.78 -0.33
CA CYS A 198 -12.92 -18.81 0.68
C CYS A 198 -11.65 -18.04 1.12
N GLY A 199 -11.47 -16.84 0.57
CA GLY A 199 -10.28 -16.02 0.83
C GLY A 199 -10.49 -14.98 1.91
N SER A 200 -9.45 -14.77 2.75
CA SER A 200 -9.41 -13.75 3.81
C SER A 200 -10.55 -13.90 4.83
N THR A 201 -10.82 -15.14 5.24
CA THR A 201 -11.90 -15.45 6.20
C THR A 201 -11.53 -15.04 7.61
N TRP A 202 -12.52 -14.61 8.37
CA TRP A 202 -12.42 -14.31 9.79
C TRP A 202 -13.17 -15.38 10.59
N ALA A 203 -12.92 -15.48 11.88
CA ALA A 203 -13.53 -16.50 12.75
C ALA A 203 -15.06 -16.61 12.64
N LYS A 204 -15.75 -15.48 12.42
CA LYS A 204 -17.22 -15.49 12.20
C LYS A 204 -17.64 -16.10 10.87
N ASP A 205 -16.85 -15.84 9.81
CA ASP A 205 -17.08 -16.42 8.49
C ASP A 205 -16.81 -17.91 8.53
N GLU A 206 -15.76 -18.33 9.23
CA GLU A 206 -15.36 -19.73 9.38
C GLU A 206 -16.40 -20.57 10.08
N MET A 207 -17.08 -20.04 11.11
CA MET A 207 -18.19 -20.74 11.76
C MET A 207 -19.34 -21.06 10.80
N ILE A 208 -19.69 -20.12 9.92
CA ILE A 208 -20.73 -20.30 8.89
C ILE A 208 -20.25 -21.29 7.84
N LEU A 209 -19.00 -21.16 7.39
CA LEU A 209 -18.40 -22.05 6.40
C LEU A 209 -18.34 -23.50 6.86
N ILE A 210 -17.96 -23.78 8.11
CA ILE A 210 -17.90 -25.13 8.68
C ILE A 210 -19.29 -25.78 8.62
N GLN A 211 -20.34 -25.06 8.99
CA GLN A 211 -21.69 -25.58 8.92
C GLN A 211 -22.12 -25.84 7.47
N TYR A 212 -21.76 -24.96 6.54
CA TYR A 212 -22.03 -25.15 5.12
C TYR A 212 -21.28 -26.35 4.55
N ILE A 213 -20.01 -26.55 4.88
CA ILE A 213 -19.16 -27.66 4.46
C ILE A 213 -19.79 -29.00 4.87
N LYS A 214 -20.25 -29.11 6.12
CA LYS A 214 -20.90 -30.32 6.63
C LYS A 214 -22.19 -30.68 5.86
N ASN A 215 -22.89 -29.69 5.36
CA ASN A 215 -24.12 -29.89 4.57
C ASN A 215 -23.85 -30.11 3.08
N HIS A 216 -22.62 -29.87 2.59
CA HIS A 216 -22.26 -29.95 1.18
C HIS A 216 -20.94 -30.69 0.96
N PRO A 217 -20.84 -31.95 1.39
CA PRO A 217 -19.60 -32.76 1.29
C PRO A 217 -19.22 -33.13 -0.15
N GLU A 218 -20.12 -32.93 -1.11
CA GLU A 218 -19.89 -33.16 -2.54
C GLU A 218 -18.86 -32.16 -3.13
N ASN A 219 -18.62 -31.04 -2.51
CA ASN A 219 -17.69 -30.02 -2.98
C ASN A 219 -16.32 -30.12 -2.29
N ASN A 220 -15.31 -29.54 -2.92
CA ASN A 220 -14.02 -29.26 -2.30
C ASN A 220 -13.99 -27.81 -1.78
N TYR A 221 -13.27 -27.59 -0.69
CA TYR A 221 -13.16 -26.27 -0.06
C TYR A 221 -11.68 -25.91 0.18
N VAL A 222 -11.30 -24.70 -0.23
CA VAL A 222 -10.00 -24.13 0.09
C VAL A 222 -10.25 -22.89 0.93
N ILE A 223 -9.85 -22.92 2.19
CA ILE A 223 -10.01 -21.80 3.13
C ILE A 223 -8.66 -21.15 3.32
N ALA A 224 -8.57 -19.85 3.06
CA ALA A 224 -7.40 -19.03 3.31
C ALA A 224 -7.75 -17.97 4.38
N PRO A 225 -7.50 -18.24 5.67
CA PRO A 225 -7.80 -17.33 6.76
C PRO A 225 -7.03 -16.02 6.65
N HIS A 226 -7.63 -14.93 7.18
CA HIS A 226 -6.95 -13.64 7.27
C HIS A 226 -5.79 -13.68 8.29
N GLU A 227 -5.99 -14.43 9.39
CA GLU A 227 -4.98 -14.68 10.42
C GLU A 227 -4.67 -16.16 10.52
N LEU A 228 -3.38 -16.51 10.61
CA LEU A 228 -2.94 -17.90 10.61
C LEU A 228 -2.93 -18.56 11.99
N ASP A 229 -3.12 -17.78 13.05
CA ASP A 229 -2.99 -18.24 14.45
C ASP A 229 -4.04 -19.29 14.84
N ASN A 230 -5.15 -19.36 14.10
CA ASN A 230 -6.26 -20.25 14.41
C ASN A 230 -6.42 -21.46 13.48
N ILE A 231 -5.45 -21.71 12.59
CA ILE A 231 -5.53 -22.81 11.60
C ILE A 231 -5.77 -24.15 12.26
N SER A 232 -5.09 -24.46 13.37
CA SER A 232 -5.22 -25.74 14.08
C SER A 232 -6.64 -25.99 14.60
N ASN A 233 -7.34 -24.95 15.04
CA ASN A 233 -8.72 -25.04 15.48
C ASN A 233 -9.67 -25.22 14.31
N LEU A 234 -9.44 -24.50 13.23
CA LEU A 234 -10.21 -24.61 11.98
C LEU A 234 -10.13 -26.03 11.41
N GLN A 235 -8.93 -26.61 11.38
CA GLN A 235 -8.71 -27.99 10.92
C GLN A 235 -9.47 -29.01 11.77
N LYS A 236 -9.47 -28.88 13.10
CA LYS A 236 -10.21 -29.77 14.00
C LYS A 236 -11.72 -29.69 13.78
N GLN A 237 -12.25 -28.52 13.53
CA GLN A 237 -13.67 -28.28 13.35
C GLN A 237 -14.17 -28.72 11.95
N SER A 238 -13.31 -28.71 10.95
CA SER A 238 -13.64 -29.12 9.59
C SER A 238 -13.56 -30.65 9.39
N ASN A 239 -12.83 -31.38 10.23
CA ASN A 239 -12.66 -32.84 10.16
C ASN A 239 -13.66 -33.62 11.04
N GLY A 240 -14.53 -32.98 11.73
CA GLY A 240 -15.61 -33.57 12.54
C GLY A 240 -16.99 -33.25 11.95
#